data_35780d3a95b4c283b6fc7e811a45800a
#
_entry.id   35780d3a95b4c283b6fc7e811a45800a
#
_cell.length_a   1.000
_cell.length_b   1.000
_cell.length_c   1.000
_cell.angle_alpha   90.00
_cell.angle_beta   90.00
_cell.angle_gamma   90.00
#
_symmetry.space_group_name_H-M   'P 1'
#
loop_
_entity.id
_entity.type
_entity.pdbx_description
1 polymer ?
#
loop_
_entity_poly.entity_id
_entity_poly.type
_entity_poly.pdbx_seq_one_letter_code
_entity_poly.pdbx_strand_id
1 'polypeptide(L)'
;MVSLTSARVATSSSATGRMAAVQEMARLQRLLFEVEREFVRTAPTLIYRVGDPDLKYLLCQHIWESAGHARFLRERGRELSGFGNGESVRENLRQLFDESVMPADESVALTGFYRVIKPALLAAYRHYLQATHHLADWPSRRLVEEFIGDEERHAREITPHLSDSPAALLWCKHLETALADLGGLLGERPRIALPADFVWESAQRRYTHPPTCNRGKFPTCSSVFSQDPDETPIVRSWLIDPTTDARVIRLMVYVWLMMEMDAVDYLATIFYDTPHAPFDLHHDMARHLWDESRHSQFGYRQLPKLGVDLMTLEHSLDLYNILVQMPPHERYAMMTMEFEAGSFPTKATVMDRVRELNDFEADTLLAFDRNDEQNHVRYGHRWLPEIMALFDETRPVENS
;
A
#
# COMPACT_ATOMS: atom_id res chain seq x y z
N MET A 1 -13.00 57.21 26.86
CA MET A 1 -12.38 56.33 27.86
C MET A 1 -13.42 55.35 28.34
N VAL A 2 -13.34 54.11 27.88
CA VAL A 2 -14.22 53.02 28.32
C VAL A 2 -13.50 52.27 29.43
N SER A 3 -14.06 52.32 30.63
CA SER A 3 -13.54 51.66 31.81
C SER A 3 -13.73 50.15 31.70
N LEU A 4 -12.64 49.42 31.64
CA LEU A 4 -12.62 47.96 31.77
C LEU A 4 -12.74 47.60 33.26
N THR A 5 -13.94 47.38 33.74
CA THR A 5 -14.20 46.76 35.03
C THR A 5 -13.75 45.29 34.99
N SER A 6 -12.84 44.93 35.89
CA SER A 6 -12.31 43.57 36.04
C SER A 6 -13.42 42.59 36.43
N ALA A 7 -13.89 41.82 35.47
CA ALA A 7 -14.68 40.62 35.76
C ALA A 7 -13.73 39.53 36.31
N ARG A 8 -13.83 39.21 37.58
CA ARG A 8 -13.23 38.01 38.16
C ARG A 8 -13.93 36.80 37.52
N VAL A 9 -13.24 36.18 36.61
CA VAL A 9 -13.65 34.85 36.11
C VAL A 9 -13.42 33.87 37.26
N ALA A 10 -14.52 33.36 37.81
CA ALA A 10 -14.47 32.27 38.77
C ALA A 10 -13.91 31.03 38.04
N THR A 11 -12.71 30.63 38.39
CA THR A 11 -12.15 29.35 37.94
C THR A 11 -12.89 28.21 38.65
N SER A 12 -13.92 27.68 38.04
CA SER A 12 -14.45 26.39 38.45
C SER A 12 -13.39 25.33 38.08
N SER A 13 -12.74 24.77 39.09
CA SER A 13 -11.87 23.61 38.94
C SER A 13 -12.73 22.36 38.69
N SER A 14 -13.26 22.22 37.51
CA SER A 14 -13.64 20.90 36.97
C SER A 14 -12.40 20.35 36.26
N ALA A 15 -12.13 19.05 36.44
CA ALA A 15 -11.02 18.32 35.86
C ALA A 15 -11.11 18.28 34.31
N THR A 16 -10.99 19.43 33.68
CA THR A 16 -10.77 19.57 32.24
C THR A 16 -9.26 19.44 32.03
N GLY A 17 -8.86 18.33 31.45
CA GLY A 17 -7.48 18.05 31.09
C GLY A 17 -6.86 19.26 30.41
N ARG A 18 -5.63 19.60 30.79
CA ARG A 18 -4.85 20.70 30.22
C ARG A 18 -4.67 20.39 28.73
N MET A 19 -5.17 21.24 27.83
CA MET A 19 -4.96 21.09 26.41
C MET A 19 -3.47 21.03 26.09
N ALA A 20 -3.09 20.10 25.24
CA ALA A 20 -1.71 19.90 24.86
C ALA A 20 -1.16 21.12 24.09
N ALA A 21 0.11 21.43 24.35
CA ALA A 21 0.81 22.50 23.66
C ALA A 21 1.04 22.13 22.17
N VAL A 22 1.32 23.12 21.30
CA VAL A 22 1.58 22.92 19.88
C VAL A 22 2.67 21.87 19.64
N GLN A 23 3.74 21.90 20.46
CA GLN A 23 4.84 20.92 20.37
C GLN A 23 4.37 19.48 20.62
N GLU A 24 3.43 19.28 21.53
CA GLU A 24 2.85 17.96 21.78
C GLU A 24 1.98 17.51 20.62
N MET A 25 1.20 18.41 20.02
CA MET A 25 0.43 18.10 18.81
C MET A 25 1.34 17.73 17.64
N ALA A 26 2.40 18.48 17.43
CA ALA A 26 3.41 18.18 16.44
C ALA A 26 4.08 16.81 16.67
N ARG A 27 4.38 16.48 17.93
CA ARG A 27 4.92 15.17 18.34
C ARG A 27 3.94 14.05 18.03
N LEU A 28 2.67 14.19 18.37
CA LEU A 28 1.64 13.19 18.11
C LEU A 28 1.44 12.97 16.61
N GLN A 29 1.45 14.03 15.80
CA GLN A 29 1.37 13.91 14.34
C GLN A 29 2.57 13.17 13.75
N ARG A 30 3.78 13.42 14.25
CA ARG A 30 4.96 12.67 13.84
C ARG A 30 4.82 11.19 14.18
N LEU A 31 4.34 10.86 15.38
CA LEU A 31 4.16 9.47 15.78
C LEU A 31 3.08 8.75 14.95
N LEU A 32 1.98 9.43 14.63
CA LEU A 32 0.96 8.91 13.73
C LEU A 32 1.51 8.70 12.31
N PHE A 33 2.31 9.65 11.81
CA PHE A 33 3.02 9.50 10.54
C PHE A 33 3.93 8.27 10.53
N GLU A 34 4.71 8.03 11.60
CA GLU A 34 5.57 6.83 11.71
C GLU A 34 4.74 5.54 11.60
N VAL A 35 3.57 5.48 12.24
CA VAL A 35 2.68 4.31 12.20
C VAL A 35 2.14 4.06 10.79
N GLU A 36 1.59 5.11 10.17
CA GLU A 36 1.05 4.98 8.80
C GLU A 36 2.15 4.64 7.79
N ARG A 37 3.34 5.24 7.92
CA ARG A 37 4.49 4.91 7.08
C ARG A 37 4.87 3.44 7.18
N GLU A 38 4.94 2.87 8.40
CA GLU A 38 5.27 1.46 8.58
C GLU A 38 4.15 0.54 8.08
N PHE A 39 2.89 0.95 8.19
CA PHE A 39 1.78 0.23 7.56
C PHE A 39 1.94 0.20 6.03
N VAL A 40 2.18 1.35 5.39
CA VAL A 40 2.41 1.44 3.93
C VAL A 40 3.60 0.58 3.49
N ARG A 41 4.66 0.48 4.30
CA ARG A 41 5.84 -0.35 4.00
C ARG A 41 5.55 -1.85 4.11
N THR A 42 4.74 -2.27 5.07
CA THR A 42 4.60 -3.69 5.41
C THR A 42 3.32 -4.34 4.88
N ALA A 43 2.20 -3.62 4.86
CA ALA A 43 0.92 -4.17 4.39
C ALA A 43 0.95 -4.69 2.93
N PRO A 44 1.74 -4.13 1.99
CA PRO A 44 1.87 -4.69 0.65
C PRO A 44 2.31 -6.16 0.63
N THR A 45 3.02 -6.65 1.66
CA THR A 45 3.39 -8.07 1.76
C THR A 45 2.20 -9.02 1.80
N LEU A 46 1.00 -8.53 2.12
CA LEU A 46 -0.22 -9.34 2.13
C LEU A 46 -0.78 -9.57 0.71
N ILE A 47 -0.52 -8.65 -0.23
CA ILE A 47 -1.18 -8.61 -1.54
C ILE A 47 -0.88 -9.87 -2.36
N TYR A 48 0.38 -10.20 -2.59
CA TYR A 48 0.77 -11.39 -3.37
C TYR A 48 0.52 -12.71 -2.62
N ARG A 49 0.15 -12.66 -1.34
CA ARG A 49 -0.15 -13.82 -0.49
C ARG A 49 -1.64 -14.19 -0.51
N VAL A 50 -2.53 -13.22 -0.68
CA VAL A 50 -3.97 -13.47 -0.81
C VAL A 50 -4.32 -13.82 -2.25
N GLY A 51 -5.28 -14.75 -2.45
CA GLY A 51 -5.62 -15.26 -3.77
C GLY A 51 -6.86 -14.63 -4.40
N ASP A 52 -7.62 -13.83 -3.64
CA ASP A 52 -8.85 -13.18 -4.11
C ASP A 52 -8.52 -11.82 -4.72
N PRO A 53 -8.81 -11.58 -6.03
CA PRO A 53 -8.56 -10.30 -6.69
C PRO A 53 -9.30 -9.11 -6.05
N ASP A 54 -10.51 -9.32 -5.53
CA ASP A 54 -11.26 -8.26 -4.87
C ASP A 54 -10.62 -7.89 -3.53
N LEU A 55 -10.07 -8.87 -2.81
CA LEU A 55 -9.32 -8.62 -1.59
C LEU A 55 -7.99 -7.92 -1.89
N LYS A 56 -7.28 -8.28 -2.97
CA LYS A 56 -6.06 -7.56 -3.41
C LYS A 56 -6.38 -6.10 -3.71
N TYR A 57 -7.43 -5.84 -4.47
CA TYR A 57 -7.90 -4.49 -4.78
C TYR A 57 -8.21 -3.69 -3.50
N LEU A 58 -8.93 -4.29 -2.56
CA LEU A 58 -9.26 -3.68 -1.28
C LEU A 58 -8.01 -3.32 -0.48
N LEU A 59 -7.03 -4.22 -0.40
CA LEU A 59 -5.75 -3.96 0.29
C LEU A 59 -4.96 -2.83 -0.37
N CYS A 60 -4.91 -2.78 -1.71
CA CYS A 60 -4.26 -1.68 -2.43
C CYS A 60 -4.93 -0.33 -2.13
N GLN A 61 -6.27 -0.29 -2.06
CA GLN A 61 -7.01 0.90 -1.67
C GLN A 61 -6.64 1.36 -0.26
N HIS A 62 -6.67 0.46 0.73
CA HIS A 62 -6.32 0.80 2.11
C HIS A 62 -4.87 1.31 2.24
N ILE A 63 -3.94 0.73 1.48
CA ILE A 63 -2.54 1.17 1.46
C ILE A 63 -2.42 2.58 0.86
N TRP A 64 -3.12 2.86 -0.25
CA TRP A 64 -3.11 4.17 -0.87
C TRP A 64 -3.71 5.24 0.04
N GLU A 65 -4.83 4.97 0.69
CA GLU A 65 -5.46 5.90 1.63
C GLU A 65 -4.56 6.15 2.85
N SER A 66 -3.95 5.11 3.42
CA SER A 66 -2.95 5.23 4.50
C SER A 66 -1.71 6.04 4.07
N ALA A 67 -1.26 5.91 2.81
CA ALA A 67 -0.18 6.75 2.28
C ALA A 67 -0.60 8.23 2.20
N GLY A 68 -1.85 8.52 1.86
CA GLY A 68 -2.45 9.85 1.89
C GLY A 68 -2.49 10.43 3.31
N HIS A 69 -2.93 9.63 4.29
CA HIS A 69 -2.93 10.01 5.71
C HIS A 69 -1.52 10.34 6.19
N ALA A 70 -0.55 9.47 5.91
CA ALA A 70 0.85 9.67 6.29
C ALA A 70 1.41 10.97 5.68
N ARG A 71 1.19 11.20 4.39
CA ARG A 71 1.64 12.42 3.71
C ARG A 71 1.09 13.66 4.41
N PHE A 72 -0.20 13.67 4.68
CA PHE A 72 -0.85 14.79 5.33
C PHE A 72 -0.31 15.03 6.76
N LEU A 73 -0.19 13.98 7.57
CA LEU A 73 0.37 14.05 8.93
C LEU A 73 1.79 14.62 8.92
N ARG A 74 2.61 14.24 7.95
CA ARG A 74 3.96 14.76 7.78
C ARG A 74 3.96 16.25 7.42
N GLU A 75 3.16 16.66 6.44
CA GLU A 75 3.06 18.06 6.00
C GLU A 75 2.57 18.95 7.15
N ARG A 76 1.51 18.53 7.82
CA ARG A 76 0.96 19.28 8.94
C ARG A 76 1.89 19.34 10.15
N GLY A 77 2.57 18.24 10.44
CA GLY A 77 3.58 18.21 11.51
C GLY A 77 4.75 19.17 11.23
N ARG A 78 5.16 19.32 9.97
CA ARG A 78 6.16 20.33 9.55
C ARG A 78 5.67 21.76 9.80
N GLU A 79 4.41 22.07 9.48
CA GLU A 79 3.81 23.37 9.76
C GLU A 79 3.79 23.68 11.27
N LEU A 80 3.61 22.67 12.11
CA LEU A 80 3.65 22.81 13.57
C LEU A 80 5.08 22.76 14.15
N SER A 81 6.11 22.74 13.29
CA SER A 81 7.53 22.64 13.68
C SER A 81 7.88 21.35 14.45
N GLY A 82 7.14 20.28 14.20
CA GLY A 82 7.32 18.99 14.88
C GLY A 82 8.27 18.00 14.20
N PHE A 83 8.64 18.28 12.96
CA PHE A 83 9.58 17.47 12.21
C PHE A 83 10.95 18.15 12.16
N GLY A 84 11.98 17.47 12.71
CA GLY A 84 13.38 17.79 12.39
C GLY A 84 13.73 17.40 10.95
N ASN A 85 15.00 17.52 10.59
CA ASN A 85 15.48 17.24 9.24
C ASN A 85 15.51 15.74 8.87
N GLY A 86 15.03 14.82 9.73
CA GLY A 86 15.06 13.37 9.51
C GLY A 86 13.70 12.70 9.72
N GLU A 87 13.37 11.77 8.82
CA GLU A 87 12.20 10.90 8.89
C GLU A 87 12.58 9.56 9.54
N SER A 88 13.10 9.60 10.79
CA SER A 88 13.41 8.38 11.53
C SER A 88 12.14 7.73 12.07
N VAL A 89 12.10 6.41 12.03
CA VAL A 89 11.06 5.59 12.67
C VAL A 89 11.64 4.98 13.94
N ARG A 90 10.84 4.92 15.00
CA ARG A 90 11.22 4.24 16.25
C ARG A 90 11.50 2.76 15.98
N GLU A 91 12.64 2.27 16.41
CA GLU A 91 13.07 0.89 16.14
C GLU A 91 12.08 -0.15 16.69
N ASN A 92 11.55 0.04 17.88
CA ASN A 92 10.56 -0.86 18.46
C ASN A 92 9.22 -0.86 17.70
N LEU A 93 8.82 0.27 17.09
CA LEU A 93 7.66 0.33 16.21
C LEU A 93 7.93 -0.44 14.91
N ARG A 94 9.08 -0.23 14.29
CA ARG A 94 9.50 -0.98 13.10
C ARG A 94 9.51 -2.48 13.37
N GLN A 95 10.05 -2.90 14.51
CA GLN A 95 10.05 -4.30 14.91
C GLN A 95 8.65 -4.88 15.04
N LEU A 96 7.67 -4.14 15.59
CA LEU A 96 6.27 -4.57 15.65
C LEU A 96 5.68 -4.80 14.26
N PHE A 97 5.96 -3.90 13.31
CA PHE A 97 5.48 -4.03 11.94
C PHE A 97 6.19 -5.17 11.18
N ASP A 98 7.48 -5.35 11.38
CA ASP A 98 8.21 -6.49 10.82
C ASP A 98 7.71 -7.82 11.40
N GLU A 99 7.38 -7.85 12.69
CA GLU A 99 6.74 -9.01 13.33
C GLU A 99 5.39 -9.35 12.71
N SER A 100 4.58 -8.33 12.43
CA SER A 100 3.20 -8.53 11.95
C SER A 100 3.10 -9.25 10.60
N VAL A 101 4.18 -9.30 9.81
CA VAL A 101 4.22 -9.98 8.50
C VAL A 101 4.77 -11.41 8.57
N MET A 102 5.29 -11.84 9.73
CA MET A 102 6.03 -13.10 9.87
C MET A 102 5.23 -14.39 9.65
N PRO A 103 3.91 -14.49 10.01
CA PRO A 103 3.16 -15.71 9.77
C PRO A 103 3.18 -16.12 8.29
N ALA A 104 3.45 -17.41 8.03
CA ALA A 104 3.41 -17.95 6.66
C ALA A 104 1.98 -18.00 6.11
N ASP A 105 0.99 -18.23 6.97
CA ASP A 105 -0.44 -18.22 6.64
C ASP A 105 -0.90 -16.76 6.49
N GLU A 106 -1.36 -16.40 5.29
CA GLU A 106 -1.81 -15.05 4.96
C GLU A 106 -3.03 -14.63 5.78
N SER A 107 -3.93 -15.55 6.11
CA SER A 107 -5.12 -15.24 6.90
C SER A 107 -4.78 -14.88 8.34
N VAL A 108 -3.72 -15.49 8.88
CA VAL A 108 -3.18 -15.19 10.20
C VAL A 108 -2.55 -13.81 10.21
N ALA A 109 -1.67 -13.50 9.23
CA ALA A 109 -1.02 -12.21 9.11
C ALA A 109 -2.05 -11.08 8.90
N LEU A 110 -2.99 -11.25 7.95
CA LEU A 110 -4.07 -10.31 7.68
C LEU A 110 -4.89 -10.03 8.94
N THR A 111 -5.24 -11.08 9.68
CA THR A 111 -6.02 -10.94 10.92
C THR A 111 -5.26 -10.16 11.97
N GLY A 112 -3.96 -10.39 12.13
CA GLY A 112 -3.11 -9.63 13.05
C GLY A 112 -3.09 -8.14 12.74
N PHE A 113 -2.92 -7.76 11.46
CA PHE A 113 -2.96 -6.36 11.03
C PHE A 113 -4.31 -5.70 11.36
N TYR A 114 -5.41 -6.33 10.98
CA TYR A 114 -6.72 -5.69 11.03
C TYR A 114 -7.48 -5.88 12.34
N ARG A 115 -7.05 -6.79 13.21
CA ARG A 115 -7.61 -6.93 14.58
C ARG A 115 -6.77 -6.28 15.66
N VAL A 116 -5.48 -6.01 15.40
CA VAL A 116 -4.59 -5.45 16.43
C VAL A 116 -4.03 -4.09 16.01
N ILE A 117 -3.33 -4.01 14.87
CA ILE A 117 -2.64 -2.78 14.46
C ILE A 117 -3.62 -1.67 14.06
N LYS A 118 -4.55 -1.94 13.15
CA LYS A 118 -5.52 -0.92 12.68
C LYS A 118 -6.46 -0.42 13.78
N PRO A 119 -7.03 -1.25 14.68
CA PRO A 119 -7.78 -0.74 15.83
C PRO A 119 -6.95 0.10 16.79
N ALA A 120 -5.67 -0.23 16.98
CA ALA A 120 -4.77 0.58 17.79
C ALA A 120 -4.49 1.94 17.13
N LEU A 121 -4.36 1.98 15.79
CA LEU A 121 -4.25 3.23 15.03
C LEU A 121 -5.51 4.07 15.13
N LEU A 122 -6.68 3.48 14.98
CA LEU A 122 -7.96 4.16 15.18
C LEU A 122 -8.09 4.74 16.60
N ALA A 123 -7.64 4.01 17.62
CA ALA A 123 -7.59 4.51 18.99
C ALA A 123 -6.60 5.69 19.13
N ALA A 124 -5.46 5.64 18.44
CA ALA A 124 -4.48 6.71 18.43
C ALA A 124 -5.02 8.00 17.77
N TYR A 125 -5.77 7.89 16.67
CA TYR A 125 -6.46 9.03 16.06
C TYR A 125 -7.50 9.64 16.98
N ARG A 126 -8.30 8.81 17.66
CA ARG A 126 -9.27 9.30 18.66
C ARG A 126 -8.60 9.98 19.85
N HIS A 127 -7.45 9.45 20.30
CA HIS A 127 -6.63 10.09 21.33
C HIS A 127 -6.15 11.48 20.88
N TYR A 128 -5.67 11.61 19.64
CA TYR A 128 -5.28 12.91 19.08
C TYR A 128 -6.44 13.93 19.14
N LEU A 129 -7.65 13.55 18.70
CA LEU A 129 -8.82 14.43 18.75
C LEU A 129 -9.22 14.86 20.16
N GLN A 130 -9.01 13.99 21.16
CA GLN A 130 -9.27 14.31 22.56
C GLN A 130 -8.23 15.26 23.16
N ALA A 131 -6.97 15.15 22.72
CA ALA A 131 -5.86 15.95 23.23
C ALA A 131 -5.81 17.36 22.63
N THR A 132 -6.29 17.53 21.39
CA THR A 132 -6.14 18.79 20.65
C THR A 132 -7.28 19.78 20.89
N HIS A 133 -7.01 21.07 20.66
CA HIS A 133 -8.02 22.14 20.82
C HIS A 133 -8.88 22.27 19.55
N HIS A 134 -10.20 22.19 19.74
CA HIS A 134 -11.18 22.12 18.62
C HIS A 134 -11.14 23.30 17.65
N LEU A 135 -10.77 24.49 18.09
CA LEU A 135 -10.68 25.69 17.26
C LEU A 135 -9.25 25.96 16.77
N ALA A 136 -8.28 25.91 17.69
CA ALA A 136 -6.90 26.26 17.36
C ALA A 136 -6.26 25.27 16.37
N ASP A 137 -6.61 23.99 16.47
CA ASP A 137 -6.10 22.94 15.60
C ASP A 137 -7.20 22.35 14.69
N TRP A 138 -8.15 23.18 14.29
CA TRP A 138 -9.25 22.78 13.42
C TRP A 138 -8.78 22.14 12.10
N PRO A 139 -7.71 22.60 11.41
CA PRO A 139 -7.23 21.96 10.19
C PRO A 139 -6.82 20.51 10.39
N SER A 140 -6.08 20.19 11.46
CA SER A 140 -5.69 18.81 11.79
C SER A 140 -6.90 17.97 12.19
N ARG A 141 -7.78 18.52 13.01
CA ARG A 141 -8.99 17.81 13.49
C ARG A 141 -9.85 17.31 12.36
N ARG A 142 -10.18 18.21 11.40
CA ARG A 142 -11.02 17.89 10.27
C ARG A 142 -10.49 16.67 9.51
N LEU A 143 -9.19 16.63 9.27
CA LEU A 143 -8.59 15.56 8.50
C LEU A 143 -8.45 14.26 9.30
N VAL A 144 -8.12 14.36 10.59
CA VAL A 144 -8.12 13.18 11.47
C VAL A 144 -9.53 12.59 11.61
N GLU A 145 -10.58 13.41 11.57
CA GLU A 145 -11.98 12.93 11.54
C GLU A 145 -12.29 12.18 10.22
N GLU A 146 -11.75 12.62 9.08
CA GLU A 146 -11.81 11.90 7.80
C GLU A 146 -11.05 10.56 7.88
N PHE A 147 -9.83 10.55 8.43
CA PHE A 147 -9.04 9.32 8.61
C PHE A 147 -9.72 8.29 9.51
N ILE A 148 -10.39 8.74 10.58
CA ILE A 148 -11.21 7.86 11.41
C ILE A 148 -12.33 7.22 10.57
N GLY A 149 -12.99 7.99 9.71
CA GLY A 149 -14.02 7.48 8.81
C GLY A 149 -13.48 6.41 7.85
N ASP A 150 -12.28 6.62 7.31
CA ASP A 150 -11.61 5.66 6.44
C ASP A 150 -11.24 4.39 7.21
N GLU A 151 -10.62 4.50 8.39
CA GLU A 151 -10.27 3.35 9.22
C GLU A 151 -11.48 2.52 9.66
N GLU A 152 -12.60 3.17 9.98
CA GLU A 152 -13.87 2.49 10.29
C GLU A 152 -14.47 1.79 9.06
N ARG A 153 -14.28 2.34 7.87
CA ARG A 153 -14.66 1.71 6.61
C ARG A 153 -13.76 0.51 6.33
N HIS A 154 -12.44 0.66 6.42
CA HIS A 154 -11.47 -0.43 6.26
C HIS A 154 -11.80 -1.61 7.18
N ALA A 155 -12.11 -1.34 8.46
CA ALA A 155 -12.48 -2.38 9.40
C ALA A 155 -13.75 -3.15 8.98
N ARG A 156 -14.76 -2.44 8.44
CA ARG A 156 -16.00 -3.09 7.96
C ARG A 156 -15.75 -3.95 6.72
N GLU A 157 -15.02 -3.41 5.76
CA GLU A 157 -14.76 -4.05 4.46
C GLU A 157 -13.89 -5.31 4.61
N ILE A 158 -12.89 -5.28 5.49
CA ILE A 158 -11.98 -6.40 5.69
C ILE A 158 -12.53 -7.51 6.59
N THR A 159 -13.50 -7.21 7.46
CA THR A 159 -14.03 -8.16 8.46
C THR A 159 -14.44 -9.53 7.87
N PRO A 160 -15.08 -9.62 6.70
CA PRO A 160 -15.46 -10.92 6.10
C PRO A 160 -14.26 -11.81 5.74
N HIS A 161 -13.06 -11.23 5.61
CA HIS A 161 -11.84 -11.93 5.22
C HIS A 161 -10.94 -12.32 6.40
N LEU A 162 -11.32 -11.96 7.63
CA LEU A 162 -10.54 -12.26 8.82
C LEU A 162 -10.82 -13.67 9.35
N SER A 163 -9.78 -14.30 9.90
CA SER A 163 -9.85 -15.66 10.41
C SER A 163 -10.12 -15.71 11.92
N ASP A 164 -11.02 -16.62 12.34
CA ASP A 164 -11.23 -16.97 13.75
C ASP A 164 -10.50 -18.26 14.15
N SER A 165 -9.53 -18.70 13.33
CA SER A 165 -8.74 -19.89 13.63
C SER A 165 -7.94 -19.72 14.95
N PRO A 166 -7.67 -20.81 15.67
CA PRO A 166 -6.83 -20.76 16.88
C PRO A 166 -5.46 -20.10 16.64
N ALA A 167 -4.87 -20.33 15.46
CA ALA A 167 -3.60 -19.72 15.07
C ALA A 167 -3.71 -18.21 14.94
N ALA A 168 -4.76 -17.70 14.27
CA ALA A 168 -5.00 -16.27 14.13
C ALA A 168 -5.26 -15.58 15.47
N LEU A 169 -6.05 -16.21 16.35
CA LEU A 169 -6.31 -15.66 17.68
C LEU A 169 -5.05 -15.63 18.56
N LEU A 170 -4.22 -16.68 18.49
CA LEU A 170 -2.94 -16.72 19.19
C LEU A 170 -2.00 -15.63 18.68
N TRP A 171 -1.97 -15.42 17.36
CA TRP A 171 -1.17 -14.39 16.74
C TRP A 171 -1.62 -12.98 17.15
N CYS A 172 -2.91 -12.72 17.17
CA CYS A 172 -3.45 -11.45 17.70
C CYS A 172 -2.96 -11.21 19.13
N LYS A 173 -3.04 -12.22 20.01
CA LYS A 173 -2.55 -12.10 21.38
C LYS A 173 -1.05 -11.81 21.45
N HIS A 174 -0.25 -12.42 20.56
CA HIS A 174 1.19 -12.15 20.44
C HIS A 174 1.44 -10.67 20.09
N LEU A 175 0.78 -10.14 19.07
CA LEU A 175 0.90 -8.73 18.68
C LEU A 175 0.36 -7.77 19.73
N GLU A 176 -0.73 -8.11 20.43
CA GLU A 176 -1.26 -7.32 21.56
C GLU A 176 -0.23 -7.23 22.70
N THR A 177 0.48 -8.32 22.98
CA THR A 177 1.53 -8.35 23.99
C THR A 177 2.71 -7.46 23.58
N ALA A 178 3.14 -7.54 22.33
CA ALA A 178 4.17 -6.67 21.77
C ALA A 178 3.75 -5.19 21.81
N LEU A 179 2.52 -4.89 21.42
CA LEU A 179 1.96 -3.53 21.46
C LEU A 179 1.86 -2.98 22.89
N ALA A 180 1.56 -3.82 23.87
CA ALA A 180 1.52 -3.43 25.28
C ALA A 180 2.91 -3.09 25.81
N ASP A 181 3.97 -3.75 25.36
CA ASP A 181 5.35 -3.39 25.70
C ASP A 181 5.77 -2.05 25.07
N LEU A 182 5.23 -1.69 23.91
CA LEU A 182 5.43 -0.36 23.33
C LEU A 182 4.71 0.74 24.14
N GLY A 183 3.72 0.40 24.96
CA GLY A 183 2.82 1.34 25.60
C GLY A 183 1.77 1.93 24.65
N GLY A 184 1.32 1.14 23.66
CA GLY A 184 0.48 1.57 22.54
C GLY A 184 1.31 2.14 21.37
N LEU A 185 0.65 2.43 20.24
CA LEU A 185 1.35 2.93 19.05
C LEU A 185 2.03 4.28 19.23
N LEU A 186 1.49 5.14 20.09
CA LEU A 186 2.04 6.46 20.38
C LEU A 186 2.87 6.51 21.68
N GLY A 187 2.96 5.38 22.42
CA GLY A 187 3.56 5.35 23.75
C GLY A 187 2.73 6.12 24.81
N GLU A 188 1.44 6.19 24.60
CA GLU A 188 0.49 6.94 25.44
C GLU A 188 0.01 6.15 26.65
N ARG A 189 0.35 4.88 26.75
CA ARG A 189 -0.05 3.97 27.83
C ARG A 189 1.16 3.54 28.64
N PRO A 190 0.97 3.11 29.92
CA PRO A 190 2.03 2.44 30.65
C PRO A 190 2.51 1.19 29.89
N ARG A 191 3.82 1.05 29.80
CA ARG A 191 4.43 -0.14 29.19
C ARG A 191 4.25 -1.35 30.09
N ILE A 192 3.93 -2.48 29.46
CA ILE A 192 3.86 -3.79 30.12
C ILE A 192 5.00 -4.63 29.57
N ALA A 193 5.97 -4.99 30.45
CA ALA A 193 7.13 -5.75 30.03
C ALA A 193 6.74 -7.08 29.38
N LEU A 194 7.48 -7.46 28.34
CA LEU A 194 7.29 -8.74 27.66
C LEU A 194 7.48 -9.90 28.63
N PRO A 195 6.67 -10.97 28.51
CA PRO A 195 6.94 -12.23 29.22
C PRO A 195 8.35 -12.77 28.90
N ALA A 196 8.94 -13.48 29.84
CA ALA A 196 10.31 -13.99 29.69
C ALA A 196 10.46 -15.01 28.54
N ASP A 197 9.37 -15.65 28.16
CA ASP A 197 9.26 -16.60 27.04
C ASP A 197 8.77 -15.98 25.74
N PHE A 198 8.57 -14.65 25.71
CA PHE A 198 8.18 -13.95 24.47
C PHE A 198 9.34 -13.95 23.48
N VAL A 199 9.04 -14.35 22.26
CA VAL A 199 10.03 -14.43 21.18
C VAL A 199 9.57 -13.56 20.01
N TRP A 200 10.43 -12.64 19.59
CA TRP A 200 10.28 -11.92 18.34
C TRP A 200 10.78 -12.79 17.19
N GLU A 201 9.89 -13.26 16.31
CA GLU A 201 10.31 -14.00 15.10
C GLU A 201 11.12 -13.11 14.16
N SER A 202 10.73 -11.84 14.03
CA SER A 202 11.43 -10.84 13.22
C SER A 202 12.86 -10.54 13.66
N ALA A 203 13.19 -10.79 14.95
CA ALA A 203 14.56 -10.70 15.44
C ALA A 203 15.42 -11.93 15.08
N GLN A 204 14.79 -13.07 14.79
CA GLN A 204 15.49 -14.33 14.46
C GLN A 204 15.70 -14.49 12.96
N ARG A 205 14.78 -13.97 12.14
CA ARG A 205 14.84 -14.07 10.68
C ARG A 205 14.16 -12.86 10.03
N ARG A 206 14.71 -12.44 8.90
CA ARG A 206 14.02 -11.48 8.05
C ARG A 206 12.84 -12.16 7.32
N TYR A 207 11.75 -11.44 7.13
CA TYR A 207 10.70 -11.87 6.21
C TYR A 207 11.26 -12.03 4.79
N THR A 208 10.88 -13.08 4.12
CA THR A 208 11.22 -13.38 2.72
C THR A 208 9.95 -13.53 1.92
N HIS A 209 9.93 -12.94 0.74
CA HIS A 209 8.81 -13.10 -0.17
C HIS A 209 8.66 -14.57 -0.58
N PRO A 210 7.42 -15.09 -0.69
CA PRO A 210 7.22 -16.43 -1.24
C PRO A 210 7.74 -16.50 -2.68
N PRO A 211 8.21 -17.67 -3.13
CA PRO A 211 8.75 -17.82 -4.48
C PRO A 211 7.68 -17.71 -5.58
N THR A 212 6.41 -17.75 -5.22
CA THR A 212 5.27 -17.60 -6.12
C THR A 212 4.15 -16.83 -5.45
N CYS A 213 3.40 -16.04 -6.23
CA CYS A 213 2.22 -15.35 -5.73
C CYS A 213 0.99 -16.29 -5.71
N ASN A 214 -0.01 -15.90 -4.91
CA ASN A 214 -1.25 -16.66 -4.78
C ASN A 214 -2.30 -16.15 -5.79
N ARG A 215 -2.87 -17.04 -6.59
CA ARG A 215 -3.96 -16.78 -7.54
C ARG A 215 -5.30 -17.39 -7.09
N GLY A 216 -5.37 -17.88 -5.86
CA GLY A 216 -6.58 -18.45 -5.31
C GLY A 216 -7.08 -19.66 -6.09
N LYS A 217 -8.31 -19.56 -6.62
CA LYS A 217 -8.98 -20.62 -7.38
C LYS A 217 -8.72 -20.57 -8.88
N PHE A 218 -8.09 -19.52 -9.39
CA PHE A 218 -7.89 -19.36 -10.82
C PHE A 218 -6.86 -20.37 -11.33
N PRO A 219 -7.08 -20.94 -12.54
CA PRO A 219 -6.07 -21.71 -13.22
C PRO A 219 -4.80 -20.88 -13.42
N THR A 220 -3.66 -21.51 -13.31
CA THR A 220 -2.37 -20.83 -13.46
C THR A 220 -1.52 -21.50 -14.53
N CYS A 221 -0.74 -20.70 -15.23
CA CYS A 221 0.26 -21.17 -16.19
C CYS A 221 1.63 -20.53 -15.90
N SER A 222 2.68 -21.19 -16.40
CA SER A 222 4.08 -20.75 -16.25
C SER A 222 4.72 -20.38 -17.61
N SER A 223 3.94 -19.95 -18.60
CA SER A 223 4.40 -19.84 -19.99
C SER A 223 4.08 -18.51 -20.67
N VAL A 224 3.95 -17.42 -19.93
CA VAL A 224 3.68 -16.09 -20.55
C VAL A 224 4.93 -15.51 -21.22
N PHE A 225 6.11 -15.88 -20.75
CA PHE A 225 7.37 -15.56 -21.39
C PHE A 225 8.00 -16.84 -21.93
N SER A 226 7.49 -17.31 -23.07
CA SER A 226 8.22 -18.30 -23.87
C SER A 226 9.63 -17.75 -24.14
N GLN A 227 10.65 -18.56 -23.91
CA GLN A 227 12.01 -18.24 -24.32
C GLN A 227 12.20 -18.35 -25.84
N ASP A 228 11.13 -18.68 -26.56
CA ASP A 228 11.13 -18.68 -28.01
C ASP A 228 10.96 -17.25 -28.53
N PRO A 229 11.98 -16.63 -29.15
CA PRO A 229 11.89 -15.28 -29.67
C PRO A 229 10.83 -15.10 -30.75
N ASP A 230 10.32 -16.20 -31.32
CA ASP A 230 9.26 -16.21 -32.33
C ASP A 230 7.84 -16.26 -31.71
N GLU A 231 7.71 -16.53 -30.40
CA GLU A 231 6.43 -16.50 -29.70
C GLU A 231 6.18 -15.08 -29.10
N THR A 232 5.62 -14.22 -29.93
CA THR A 232 5.03 -12.96 -29.42
C THR A 232 3.88 -13.29 -28.44
N PRO A 233 3.77 -12.59 -27.29
CA PRO A 233 2.64 -12.80 -26.38
C PRO A 233 1.33 -12.74 -27.16
N ILE A 234 0.57 -13.81 -27.15
CA ILE A 234 -0.62 -14.03 -28.00
C ILE A 234 -1.59 -12.83 -27.90
N VAL A 235 -1.80 -12.30 -26.70
CA VAL A 235 -2.68 -11.16 -26.46
C VAL A 235 -2.24 -9.92 -27.25
N ARG A 236 -0.97 -9.56 -27.19
CA ARG A 236 -0.42 -8.37 -27.84
C ARG A 236 -0.48 -8.49 -29.36
N SER A 237 -0.14 -9.65 -29.90
CA SER A 237 -0.17 -9.87 -31.37
C SER A 237 -1.57 -9.71 -31.93
N TRP A 238 -2.59 -10.22 -31.27
CA TRP A 238 -3.99 -10.08 -31.71
C TRP A 238 -4.51 -8.65 -31.62
N LEU A 239 -4.10 -7.91 -30.59
CA LEU A 239 -4.51 -6.52 -30.41
C LEU A 239 -4.01 -5.59 -31.53
N ILE A 240 -2.82 -5.84 -32.06
CA ILE A 240 -2.20 -5.00 -33.11
C ILE A 240 -2.46 -5.50 -34.52
N ASP A 241 -2.87 -6.76 -34.73
CA ASP A 241 -3.15 -7.34 -36.07
C ASP A 241 -4.41 -6.69 -36.65
N PRO A 242 -4.32 -5.99 -37.81
CA PRO A 242 -5.46 -5.32 -38.44
C PRO A 242 -6.55 -6.28 -38.93
N THR A 243 -6.26 -7.56 -39.03
CA THR A 243 -7.22 -8.61 -39.49
C THR A 243 -7.99 -9.25 -38.33
N THR A 244 -7.62 -8.97 -37.07
CA THR A 244 -8.29 -9.55 -35.91
C THR A 244 -9.74 -9.09 -35.80
N ASP A 245 -10.67 -10.04 -35.59
CA ASP A 245 -12.10 -9.75 -35.42
C ASP A 245 -12.37 -8.82 -34.25
N ALA A 246 -13.31 -7.91 -34.41
CA ALA A 246 -13.70 -6.92 -33.42
C ALA A 246 -14.05 -7.51 -32.05
N ARG A 247 -14.68 -8.69 -32.01
CA ARG A 247 -15.05 -9.37 -30.75
C ARG A 247 -13.80 -9.89 -30.02
N VAL A 248 -12.82 -10.36 -30.77
CA VAL A 248 -11.54 -10.83 -30.23
C VAL A 248 -10.76 -9.65 -29.66
N ILE A 249 -10.72 -8.51 -30.36
CA ILE A 249 -10.05 -7.31 -29.85
C ILE A 249 -10.65 -6.88 -28.52
N ARG A 250 -11.99 -6.75 -28.45
CA ARG A 250 -12.67 -6.40 -27.22
C ARG A 250 -12.36 -7.34 -26.07
N LEU A 251 -12.37 -8.64 -26.33
CA LEU A 251 -12.03 -9.66 -25.34
C LEU A 251 -10.57 -9.49 -24.86
N MET A 252 -9.64 -9.37 -25.81
CA MET A 252 -8.20 -9.30 -25.51
C MET A 252 -7.81 -8.01 -24.77
N VAL A 253 -8.49 -6.89 -25.01
CA VAL A 253 -8.30 -5.65 -24.21
C VAL A 253 -8.56 -5.92 -22.74
N TYR A 254 -9.69 -6.55 -22.42
CA TYR A 254 -10.02 -6.81 -21.01
C TYR A 254 -9.20 -7.96 -20.41
N VAL A 255 -8.75 -8.93 -21.19
CA VAL A 255 -7.78 -9.93 -20.74
C VAL A 255 -6.45 -9.26 -20.43
N TRP A 256 -5.97 -8.35 -21.28
CA TRP A 256 -4.74 -7.60 -21.02
C TRP A 256 -4.82 -6.81 -19.72
N LEU A 257 -5.87 -5.98 -19.55
CA LEU A 257 -6.07 -5.23 -18.32
C LEU A 257 -6.18 -6.15 -17.09
N MET A 258 -6.88 -7.30 -17.18
CA MET A 258 -6.94 -8.27 -16.09
C MET A 258 -5.56 -8.78 -15.66
N MET A 259 -4.66 -8.98 -16.64
CA MET A 259 -3.30 -9.47 -16.37
C MET A 259 -2.41 -8.48 -15.62
N GLU A 260 -2.79 -7.20 -15.51
CA GLU A 260 -2.06 -6.21 -14.71
C GLU A 260 -2.10 -6.52 -13.19
N MET A 261 -2.88 -7.51 -12.76
CA MET A 261 -2.73 -8.08 -11.42
C MET A 261 -1.32 -8.67 -11.17
N ASP A 262 -0.59 -9.05 -12.20
CA ASP A 262 0.80 -9.49 -12.07
C ASP A 262 1.70 -8.33 -11.68
N ALA A 263 1.44 -7.13 -12.23
CA ALA A 263 2.11 -5.90 -11.85
C ALA A 263 1.88 -5.55 -10.37
N VAL A 264 0.64 -5.65 -9.92
CA VAL A 264 0.27 -5.44 -8.51
C VAL A 264 1.08 -6.34 -7.58
N ASP A 265 1.16 -7.63 -7.90
CA ASP A 265 1.81 -8.59 -7.02
C ASP A 265 3.32 -8.37 -6.89
N TYR A 266 4.04 -8.14 -7.99
CA TYR A 266 5.49 -7.97 -7.85
C TYR A 266 5.88 -6.56 -7.38
N LEU A 267 5.14 -5.50 -7.77
CA LEU A 267 5.35 -4.15 -7.26
C LEU A 267 5.23 -4.11 -5.74
N ALA A 268 4.24 -4.83 -5.18
CA ALA A 268 4.04 -4.95 -3.74
C ALA A 268 5.26 -5.49 -2.98
N THR A 269 6.15 -6.25 -3.64
CA THR A 269 7.38 -6.78 -3.00
C THR A 269 8.43 -5.71 -2.73
N ILE A 270 8.42 -4.59 -3.47
CA ILE A 270 9.47 -3.56 -3.41
C ILE A 270 9.39 -2.75 -2.11
N PHE A 271 8.20 -2.55 -1.56
CA PHE A 271 7.98 -1.75 -0.36
C PHE A 271 8.75 -2.29 0.87
N TYR A 272 8.63 -3.58 1.13
CA TYR A 272 9.30 -4.21 2.26
C TYR A 272 10.82 -4.26 2.09
N ASP A 273 11.28 -4.39 0.86
CA ASP A 273 12.70 -4.47 0.52
C ASP A 273 13.43 -3.11 0.52
N THR A 274 12.69 -2.01 0.64
CA THR A 274 13.22 -0.63 0.66
C THR A 274 12.94 0.10 1.99
N PRO A 275 13.30 -0.47 3.17
CA PRO A 275 12.89 0.05 4.48
C PRO A 275 13.47 1.43 4.81
N HIS A 276 14.58 1.81 4.17
CA HIS A 276 15.27 3.10 4.36
C HIS A 276 14.94 4.12 3.28
N ALA A 277 14.08 3.77 2.33
CA ALA A 277 13.64 4.70 1.29
C ALA A 277 12.94 5.93 1.88
N PRO A 278 13.05 7.10 1.23
CA PRO A 278 12.26 8.25 1.62
C PRO A 278 10.77 7.93 1.49
N PHE A 279 9.97 8.48 2.41
CA PHE A 279 8.52 8.21 2.39
C PHE A 279 7.85 8.61 1.07
N ASP A 280 8.35 9.65 0.39
CA ASP A 280 7.80 10.09 -0.89
C ASP A 280 7.90 9.00 -1.99
N LEU A 281 8.92 8.13 -1.95
CA LEU A 281 8.99 6.95 -2.81
C LEU A 281 7.83 5.99 -2.51
N HIS A 282 7.64 5.62 -1.24
CA HIS A 282 6.57 4.71 -0.85
C HIS A 282 5.17 5.30 -1.14
N HIS A 283 5.01 6.62 -1.01
CA HIS A 283 3.77 7.30 -1.37
C HIS A 283 3.48 7.21 -2.88
N ASP A 284 4.46 7.52 -3.74
CA ASP A 284 4.28 7.42 -5.20
C ASP A 284 4.08 5.96 -5.63
N MET A 285 4.80 5.01 -5.00
CA MET A 285 4.58 3.57 -5.23
C MET A 285 3.21 3.09 -4.75
N ALA A 286 2.67 3.63 -3.65
CA ALA A 286 1.32 3.29 -3.21
C ALA A 286 0.25 3.77 -4.19
N ARG A 287 0.46 4.95 -4.82
CA ARG A 287 -0.35 5.42 -5.93
C ARG A 287 -0.26 4.47 -7.13
N HIS A 288 0.94 4.11 -7.53
CA HIS A 288 1.20 3.19 -8.62
C HIS A 288 0.49 1.85 -8.37
N LEU A 289 0.70 1.25 -7.19
CA LEU A 289 0.05 0.00 -6.77
C LEU A 289 -1.48 0.06 -6.83
N TRP A 290 -2.06 1.19 -6.43
CA TRP A 290 -3.50 1.43 -6.50
C TRP A 290 -3.97 1.55 -7.94
N ASP A 291 -3.24 2.24 -8.81
CA ASP A 291 -3.58 2.37 -10.21
C ASP A 291 -3.58 1.02 -10.91
N GLU A 292 -2.53 0.19 -10.76
CA GLU A 292 -2.45 -1.15 -11.31
C GLU A 292 -3.60 -2.06 -10.84
N SER A 293 -3.97 -1.96 -9.56
CA SER A 293 -5.09 -2.73 -9.05
C SER A 293 -6.43 -2.32 -9.68
N ARG A 294 -6.63 -1.02 -9.98
CA ARG A 294 -7.82 -0.53 -10.70
C ARG A 294 -7.84 -0.98 -12.16
N HIS A 295 -6.69 -0.91 -12.85
CA HIS A 295 -6.55 -1.39 -14.23
C HIS A 295 -6.91 -2.88 -14.32
N SER A 296 -6.37 -3.68 -13.41
CA SER A 296 -6.71 -5.10 -13.31
C SER A 296 -8.22 -5.31 -13.09
N GLN A 297 -8.85 -4.53 -12.21
CA GLN A 297 -10.29 -4.63 -11.94
C GLN A 297 -11.15 -4.26 -13.17
N PHE A 298 -10.66 -3.44 -14.09
CA PHE A 298 -11.36 -3.22 -15.35
C PHE A 298 -11.57 -4.54 -16.09
N GLY A 299 -10.52 -5.36 -16.19
CA GLY A 299 -10.60 -6.68 -16.81
C GLY A 299 -11.51 -7.63 -16.03
N TYR A 300 -11.28 -7.83 -14.74
CA TYR A 300 -12.09 -8.73 -13.90
C TYR A 300 -13.59 -8.41 -13.94
N ARG A 301 -13.99 -7.14 -14.07
CA ARG A 301 -15.39 -6.73 -14.07
C ARG A 301 -16.05 -6.73 -15.45
N GLN A 302 -15.26 -6.54 -16.51
CA GLN A 302 -15.83 -6.49 -17.87
C GLN A 302 -15.93 -7.86 -18.54
N LEU A 303 -14.96 -8.76 -18.31
CA LEU A 303 -14.96 -10.09 -18.91
C LEU A 303 -16.25 -10.89 -18.61
N PRO A 304 -16.76 -10.94 -17.37
CA PRO A 304 -18.03 -11.61 -17.10
C PRO A 304 -19.23 -11.00 -17.81
N LYS A 305 -19.26 -9.68 -18.04
CA LYS A 305 -20.31 -9.01 -18.81
C LYS A 305 -20.29 -9.44 -20.28
N LEU A 306 -19.15 -9.83 -20.79
CA LEU A 306 -18.98 -10.41 -22.14
C LEU A 306 -19.26 -11.92 -22.18
N GLY A 307 -19.69 -12.52 -21.07
CA GLY A 307 -20.00 -13.94 -20.97
C GLY A 307 -18.79 -14.84 -20.76
N VAL A 308 -17.65 -14.27 -20.36
CA VAL A 308 -16.44 -15.03 -20.07
C VAL A 308 -16.47 -15.51 -18.62
N ASP A 309 -16.33 -16.81 -18.43
CA ASP A 309 -16.05 -17.37 -17.11
C ASP A 309 -14.56 -17.18 -16.78
N LEU A 310 -14.27 -16.34 -15.80
CA LEU A 310 -12.89 -16.06 -15.37
C LEU A 310 -12.13 -17.33 -14.94
N MET A 311 -12.84 -18.37 -14.53
CA MET A 311 -12.24 -19.67 -14.17
C MET A 311 -11.72 -20.47 -15.39
N THR A 312 -12.00 -20.03 -16.61
CA THR A 312 -11.47 -20.60 -17.83
C THR A 312 -10.20 -19.91 -18.34
N LEU A 313 -9.82 -18.78 -17.70
CA LEU A 313 -8.64 -18.01 -18.07
C LEU A 313 -7.46 -18.45 -17.20
N GLU A 314 -6.34 -18.72 -17.82
CA GLU A 314 -5.10 -18.99 -17.11
C GLU A 314 -4.40 -17.70 -16.70
N HIS A 315 -4.00 -17.64 -15.44
CA HIS A 315 -3.25 -16.52 -14.87
C HIS A 315 -1.77 -16.88 -14.81
N SER A 316 -0.93 -16.00 -15.35
CA SER A 316 0.52 -16.17 -15.28
C SER A 316 1.04 -16.04 -13.85
N LEU A 317 2.09 -16.82 -13.58
CA LEU A 317 2.91 -16.70 -12.38
C LEU A 317 4.34 -16.21 -12.70
N ASP A 318 4.70 -16.19 -13.99
CA ASP A 318 6.10 -16.03 -14.41
C ASP A 318 6.65 -14.66 -14.08
N LEU A 319 5.87 -13.60 -14.28
CA LEU A 319 6.32 -12.25 -14.03
C LEU A 319 6.72 -12.09 -12.56
N TYR A 320 5.85 -12.49 -11.63
CA TYR A 320 6.17 -12.47 -10.22
C TYR A 320 7.36 -13.38 -9.88
N ASN A 321 7.34 -14.64 -10.35
CA ASN A 321 8.33 -15.65 -10.00
C ASN A 321 9.75 -15.26 -10.45
N ILE A 322 9.86 -14.58 -11.59
CA ILE A 322 11.14 -14.08 -12.11
C ILE A 322 11.56 -12.81 -11.35
N LEU A 323 10.67 -11.84 -11.28
CA LEU A 323 11.02 -10.52 -10.78
C LEU A 323 11.27 -10.51 -9.26
N VAL A 324 10.57 -11.35 -8.49
CA VAL A 324 10.78 -11.42 -7.03
C VAL A 324 12.21 -11.81 -6.64
N GLN A 325 12.95 -12.44 -7.54
CA GLN A 325 14.34 -12.84 -7.34
C GLN A 325 15.35 -11.74 -7.70
N MET A 326 14.91 -10.69 -8.39
CA MET A 326 15.76 -9.56 -8.76
C MET A 326 15.89 -8.56 -7.61
N PRO A 327 16.97 -7.75 -7.59
CA PRO A 327 17.07 -6.61 -6.68
C PRO A 327 15.90 -5.62 -6.85
N PRO A 328 15.47 -4.91 -5.77
CA PRO A 328 14.31 -4.01 -5.84
C PRO A 328 14.40 -2.91 -6.91
N HIS A 329 15.59 -2.38 -7.17
CA HIS A 329 15.78 -1.36 -8.21
C HIS A 329 15.58 -1.94 -9.62
N GLU A 330 15.98 -3.19 -9.87
CA GLU A 330 15.75 -3.86 -11.15
C GLU A 330 14.25 -4.17 -11.33
N ARG A 331 13.56 -4.63 -10.27
CA ARG A 331 12.10 -4.83 -10.31
C ARG A 331 11.37 -3.55 -10.69
N TYR A 332 11.77 -2.41 -10.08
CA TYR A 332 11.13 -1.13 -10.35
C TYR A 332 11.45 -0.60 -11.74
N ALA A 333 12.69 -0.79 -12.22
CA ALA A 333 13.10 -0.45 -13.58
C ALA A 333 12.31 -1.26 -14.63
N MET A 334 12.19 -2.57 -14.42
CA MET A 334 11.41 -3.44 -15.32
C MET A 334 9.97 -2.96 -15.44
N MET A 335 9.32 -2.60 -14.31
CA MET A 335 7.96 -2.07 -14.33
C MET A 335 7.89 -0.78 -15.13
N THR A 336 8.59 0.24 -14.68
CA THR A 336 8.36 1.61 -15.14
C THR A 336 9.02 1.93 -16.48
N MET A 337 10.18 1.33 -16.78
CA MET A 337 10.99 1.70 -17.96
C MET A 337 10.86 0.68 -19.11
N GLU A 338 10.58 -0.58 -18.82
CA GLU A 338 10.46 -1.61 -19.84
C GLU A 338 8.99 -1.92 -20.17
N PHE A 339 8.19 -2.32 -19.16
CA PHE A 339 6.82 -2.76 -19.42
C PHE A 339 5.90 -1.60 -19.76
N GLU A 340 5.84 -0.58 -18.92
CA GLU A 340 4.92 0.55 -19.11
C GLU A 340 5.39 1.47 -20.24
N ALA A 341 6.65 1.95 -20.19
CA ALA A 341 7.17 2.81 -21.25
C ALA A 341 7.12 2.11 -22.62
N GLY A 342 7.41 0.80 -22.66
CA GLY A 342 7.34 -0.02 -23.85
C GLY A 342 5.92 -0.31 -24.36
N SER A 343 4.89 -0.13 -23.51
CA SER A 343 3.50 -0.41 -23.86
C SER A 343 2.84 0.70 -24.69
N PHE A 344 3.27 1.94 -24.56
CA PHE A 344 2.59 3.13 -25.14
C PHE A 344 2.29 3.04 -26.63
N PRO A 345 3.20 2.59 -27.51
CA PRO A 345 2.88 2.46 -28.95
C PRO A 345 1.74 1.44 -29.19
N THR A 346 1.76 0.32 -28.48
CA THR A 346 0.70 -0.69 -28.56
C THR A 346 -0.62 -0.15 -28.05
N LYS A 347 -0.65 0.50 -26.87
CA LYS A 347 -1.85 1.12 -26.30
C LYS A 347 -2.45 2.15 -27.25
N ALA A 348 -1.63 2.98 -27.89
CA ALA A 348 -2.11 3.94 -28.89
C ALA A 348 -2.83 3.25 -30.06
N THR A 349 -2.23 2.21 -30.64
CA THR A 349 -2.86 1.44 -31.72
C THR A 349 -4.17 0.78 -31.29
N VAL A 350 -4.19 0.19 -30.09
CA VAL A 350 -5.39 -0.47 -29.54
C VAL A 350 -6.51 0.55 -29.29
N MET A 351 -6.19 1.73 -28.74
CA MET A 351 -7.16 2.81 -28.55
C MET A 351 -7.81 3.26 -29.86
N ASP A 352 -7.03 3.43 -30.94
CA ASP A 352 -7.58 3.78 -32.24
C ASP A 352 -8.54 2.68 -32.74
N ARG A 353 -8.18 1.42 -32.56
CA ARG A 353 -9.05 0.30 -32.96
C ARG A 353 -10.35 0.22 -32.16
N VAL A 354 -10.32 0.39 -30.84
CA VAL A 354 -11.55 0.37 -30.01
C VAL A 354 -12.48 1.56 -30.35
N ARG A 355 -11.92 2.71 -30.75
CA ARG A 355 -12.69 3.85 -31.28
C ARG A 355 -13.38 3.52 -32.59
N GLU A 356 -12.69 2.90 -33.54
CA GLU A 356 -13.28 2.42 -34.79
C GLU A 356 -14.44 1.44 -34.56
N LEU A 357 -14.34 0.64 -33.49
CA LEU A 357 -15.38 -0.29 -33.07
C LEU A 357 -16.53 0.37 -32.28
N ASN A 358 -16.44 1.68 -32.02
CA ASN A 358 -17.36 2.43 -31.16
C ASN A 358 -17.46 1.82 -29.73
N ASP A 359 -16.38 1.24 -29.21
CA ASP A 359 -16.32 0.74 -27.84
C ASP A 359 -15.84 1.86 -26.90
N PHE A 360 -16.75 2.75 -26.54
CA PHE A 360 -16.44 3.92 -25.70
C PHE A 360 -16.03 3.54 -24.28
N GLU A 361 -16.48 2.39 -23.76
CA GLU A 361 -16.07 1.94 -22.43
C GLU A 361 -14.61 1.49 -22.47
N ALA A 362 -14.21 0.67 -23.41
CA ALA A 362 -12.82 0.25 -23.57
C ALA A 362 -11.89 1.43 -23.86
N ASP A 363 -12.29 2.39 -24.72
CA ASP A 363 -11.50 3.61 -24.97
C ASP A 363 -11.30 4.44 -23.70
N THR A 364 -12.36 4.58 -22.90
CA THR A 364 -12.27 5.31 -21.63
C THR A 364 -11.32 4.62 -20.64
N LEU A 365 -11.44 3.32 -20.44
CA LEU A 365 -10.61 2.56 -19.51
C LEU A 365 -9.13 2.60 -19.93
N LEU A 366 -8.83 2.37 -21.23
CA LEU A 366 -7.48 2.47 -21.77
C LEU A 366 -6.91 3.90 -21.70
N ALA A 367 -7.75 4.94 -21.79
CA ALA A 367 -7.31 6.31 -21.65
C ALA A 367 -6.87 6.63 -20.20
N PHE A 368 -7.60 6.13 -19.20
CA PHE A 368 -7.20 6.26 -17.79
C PHE A 368 -5.92 5.47 -17.52
N ASP A 369 -5.89 4.20 -17.89
CA ASP A 369 -4.74 3.32 -17.78
C ASP A 369 -3.47 3.97 -18.38
N ARG A 370 -3.51 4.36 -19.65
CA ARG A 370 -2.38 5.02 -20.30
C ARG A 370 -1.94 6.32 -19.61
N ASN A 371 -2.89 7.10 -19.06
CA ASN A 371 -2.56 8.34 -18.33
C ASN A 371 -1.88 8.05 -16.99
N ASP A 372 -2.34 7.04 -16.29
CA ASP A 372 -1.74 6.60 -15.03
C ASP A 372 -0.32 6.06 -15.27
N GLU A 373 -0.10 5.23 -16.30
CA GLU A 373 1.24 4.74 -16.66
C GLU A 373 2.23 5.85 -17.04
N GLN A 374 1.76 6.98 -17.61
CA GLN A 374 2.65 8.12 -17.82
C GLN A 374 3.19 8.70 -16.50
N ASN A 375 2.40 8.62 -15.43
CA ASN A 375 2.87 9.01 -14.10
C ASN A 375 3.83 7.98 -13.54
N HIS A 376 3.57 6.68 -13.76
CA HIS A 376 4.43 5.60 -13.30
C HIS A 376 5.83 5.67 -13.93
N VAL A 377 5.90 5.95 -15.23
CA VAL A 377 7.19 6.21 -15.92
C VAL A 377 7.91 7.42 -15.32
N ARG A 378 7.19 8.51 -14.99
CA ARG A 378 7.77 9.66 -14.28
C ARG A 378 8.28 9.28 -12.90
N TYR A 379 7.57 8.41 -12.17
CA TYR A 379 8.03 7.88 -10.89
C TYR A 379 9.29 7.04 -11.06
N GLY A 380 9.38 6.20 -12.12
CA GLY A 380 10.59 5.48 -12.47
C GLY A 380 11.79 6.42 -12.65
N HIS A 381 11.66 7.42 -13.52
CA HIS A 381 12.72 8.42 -13.74
C HIS A 381 13.13 9.16 -12.46
N ARG A 382 12.18 9.46 -11.59
CA ARG A 382 12.45 10.16 -10.34
C ARG A 382 13.17 9.29 -9.32
N TRP A 383 12.74 8.05 -9.15
CA TRP A 383 13.10 7.25 -7.99
C TRP A 383 14.16 6.18 -8.23
N LEU A 384 14.38 5.75 -9.48
CA LEU A 384 15.41 4.74 -9.77
C LEU A 384 16.80 5.14 -9.28
N PRO A 385 17.27 6.38 -9.47
CA PRO A 385 18.58 6.79 -8.94
C PRO A 385 18.66 6.65 -7.40
N GLU A 386 17.57 6.99 -6.70
CA GLU A 386 17.53 6.92 -5.23
C GLU A 386 17.44 5.47 -4.72
N ILE A 387 16.64 4.62 -5.36
CA ILE A 387 16.57 3.20 -5.02
C ILE A 387 17.94 2.55 -5.28
N MET A 388 18.56 2.82 -6.42
CA MET A 388 19.91 2.32 -6.73
C MET A 388 20.93 2.72 -5.66
N ALA A 389 20.90 3.97 -5.21
CA ALA A 389 21.81 4.45 -4.18
C ALA A 389 21.64 3.71 -2.83
N LEU A 390 20.45 3.24 -2.49
CA LEU A 390 20.22 2.45 -1.28
C LEU A 390 20.91 1.08 -1.30
N PHE A 391 21.22 0.56 -2.49
CA PHE A 391 21.86 -0.74 -2.70
C PHE A 391 23.32 -0.63 -3.14
N ASP A 392 23.78 0.56 -3.60
CA ASP A 392 25.17 0.82 -4.01
C ASP A 392 26.12 1.14 -2.85
N GLU A 393 25.66 1.28 -1.62
CA GLU A 393 26.51 1.53 -0.43
C GLU A 393 27.53 0.40 -0.13
N THR A 394 27.56 -0.68 -0.91
CA THR A 394 28.59 -1.70 -0.87
C THR A 394 29.79 -1.39 -1.76
N ARG A 395 29.77 -0.37 -2.61
CA ARG A 395 30.94 0.12 -3.33
C ARG A 395 31.73 1.09 -2.44
N PRO A 396 33.04 0.87 -2.22
CA PRO A 396 33.86 1.87 -1.57
C PRO A 396 33.74 3.19 -2.34
N VAL A 397 33.51 4.28 -1.63
CA VAL A 397 33.59 5.62 -2.22
C VAL A 397 35.02 5.78 -2.74
N GLU A 398 35.22 5.51 -4.01
CA GLU A 398 36.43 5.96 -4.68
C GLU A 398 36.35 7.50 -4.77
N ASN A 399 37.19 8.12 -3.94
CA ASN A 399 37.34 9.58 -3.94
C ASN A 399 37.65 10.04 -5.35
N SER A 400 36.71 10.74 -5.97
CA SER A 400 36.94 11.57 -7.18
C SER A 400 36.96 13.03 -6.79
#